data_22b4670638630760f36b42e140d3bb41
#
_entry.id   22b4670638630760f36b42e140d3bb41
#
_cell.length_a   1.000
_cell.length_b   1.000
_cell.length_c   1.000
_cell.angle_alpha   90.00
_cell.angle_beta   90.00
_cell.angle_gamma   90.00
#
_symmetry.space_group_name_H-M   'P 1'
#
loop_
_entity.id
_entity.type
_entity.pdbx_description
1 polymer ?
#
loop_
_entity_poly.entity_id
_entity_poly.type
_entity_poly.pdbx_seq_one_letter_code
_entity_poly.pdbx_strand_id
1 'polypeptide(L)'
;MFGFKTESLFGQTKQLEREIDQFVDILSEVGLVFKSIVPLYLNNGNADKFDGMVQQVSEMESKADKITKEVERTLYEETLIPDARSDVLRLLEHMDELIGMYQGNCYHFSIQKPDFPKEFHEDLISLSETVVNCVESVSYTHL
;
A
#
# COMPACT_ATOMS: atom_id res chain seq x y z
N MET A 1 -17.22 38.15 9.35
CA MET A 1 -17.15 37.46 8.02
C MET A 1 -15.84 36.67 7.80
N PHE A 2 -14.91 36.68 8.74
CA PHE A 2 -13.63 35.95 8.64
C PHE A 2 -13.58 34.61 9.37
N GLY A 3 -14.62 34.21 10.11
CA GLY A 3 -14.62 32.95 10.89
C GLY A 3 -14.90 31.68 10.10
N PHE A 4 -15.57 31.75 8.97
CA PHE A 4 -16.00 30.59 8.22
C PHE A 4 -14.87 29.87 7.43
N LYS A 5 -13.80 30.59 7.07
CA LYS A 5 -12.68 30.00 6.30
C LYS A 5 -11.70 29.20 7.15
N THR A 6 -11.53 29.55 8.42
CA THR A 6 -10.56 28.86 9.29
C THR A 6 -11.07 27.52 9.78
N GLU A 7 -12.34 27.38 10.14
CA GLU A 7 -12.92 26.07 10.53
C GLU A 7 -12.96 25.09 9.36
N SER A 8 -13.24 25.56 8.16
CA SER A 8 -13.18 24.76 6.93
C SER A 8 -11.76 24.24 6.67
N LEU A 9 -10.73 25.10 6.76
CA LEU A 9 -9.33 24.73 6.53
C LEU A 9 -8.82 23.68 7.54
N PHE A 10 -9.17 23.82 8.82
CA PHE A 10 -8.80 22.82 9.84
C PHE A 10 -9.52 21.49 9.66
N GLY A 11 -10.78 21.51 9.23
CA GLY A 11 -11.56 20.29 8.94
C GLY A 11 -10.97 19.51 7.78
N GLN A 12 -10.54 20.20 6.75
CA GLN A 12 -9.95 19.65 5.54
C GLN A 12 -8.57 19.05 5.77
N THR A 13 -7.72 19.73 6.55
CA THR A 13 -6.41 19.20 6.95
C THR A 13 -6.56 17.88 7.73
N LYS A 14 -7.53 17.81 8.66
CA LYS A 14 -7.82 16.58 9.39
C LYS A 14 -8.39 15.45 8.52
N GLN A 15 -9.12 15.78 7.47
CA GLN A 15 -9.58 14.79 6.50
C GLN A 15 -8.42 14.25 5.70
N LEU A 16 -7.55 15.10 5.19
CA LEU A 16 -6.35 14.74 4.45
C LEU A 16 -5.42 13.84 5.29
N GLU A 17 -5.17 14.20 6.55
CA GLU A 17 -4.40 13.38 7.49
C GLU A 17 -5.01 11.97 7.62
N ARG A 18 -6.32 11.86 7.82
CA ARG A 18 -7.01 10.57 7.93
C ARG A 18 -6.92 9.74 6.66
N GLU A 19 -7.03 10.36 5.48
CA GLU A 19 -6.91 9.67 4.20
C GLU A 19 -5.48 9.12 3.99
N ILE A 20 -4.47 9.90 4.36
CA ILE A 20 -3.07 9.46 4.33
C ILE A 20 -2.83 8.32 5.33
N ASP A 21 -3.33 8.42 6.55
CA ASP A 21 -3.22 7.36 7.56
C ASP A 21 -3.87 6.07 7.09
N GLN A 22 -5.07 6.15 6.49
CA GLN A 22 -5.75 4.98 5.91
C GLN A 22 -4.95 4.36 4.77
N PHE A 23 -4.30 5.17 3.95
CA PHE A 23 -3.43 4.66 2.88
C PHE A 23 -2.23 3.89 3.45
N VAL A 24 -1.59 4.43 4.46
CA VAL A 24 -0.45 3.78 5.14
C VAL A 24 -0.87 2.47 5.81
N ASP A 25 -2.05 2.43 6.44
CA ASP A 25 -2.61 1.21 7.01
C ASP A 25 -2.82 0.14 5.93
N ILE A 26 -3.35 0.51 4.77
CA ILE A 26 -3.53 -0.41 3.64
C ILE A 26 -2.17 -0.93 3.15
N LEU A 27 -1.17 -0.08 3.01
CA LEU A 27 0.19 -0.49 2.61
C LEU A 27 0.76 -1.53 3.57
N SER A 28 0.63 -1.33 4.87
CA SER A 28 1.02 -2.29 5.91
C SER A 28 0.25 -3.61 5.79
N GLU A 29 -1.07 -3.55 5.65
CA GLU A 29 -1.90 -4.76 5.50
C GLU A 29 -1.55 -5.57 4.26
N VAL A 30 -1.33 -4.92 3.11
CA VAL A 30 -0.90 -5.59 1.87
C VAL A 30 0.44 -6.28 2.07
N GLY A 31 1.38 -5.65 2.74
CA GLY A 31 2.67 -6.25 3.07
C GLY A 31 2.52 -7.51 3.93
N LEU A 32 1.68 -7.49 4.96
CA LEU A 32 1.42 -8.65 5.82
C LEU A 32 0.76 -9.80 5.06
N VAL A 33 -0.18 -9.50 4.17
CA VAL A 33 -0.80 -10.53 3.30
C VAL A 33 0.24 -11.11 2.35
N PHE A 34 1.05 -10.28 1.70
CA PHE A 34 2.12 -10.71 0.82
C PHE A 34 3.13 -11.63 1.53
N LYS A 35 3.57 -11.24 2.72
CA LYS A 35 4.44 -12.07 3.58
C LYS A 35 3.86 -13.46 3.85
N SER A 36 2.54 -13.59 3.91
CA SER A 36 1.85 -14.87 4.11
C SER A 36 1.65 -15.64 2.81
N ILE A 37 1.51 -14.96 1.67
CA ILE A 37 1.34 -15.57 0.34
C ILE A 37 2.59 -16.34 -0.08
N VAL A 38 3.78 -15.80 0.11
CA VAL A 38 5.03 -16.39 -0.36
C VAL A 38 5.25 -17.81 0.21
N PRO A 39 5.24 -18.05 1.53
CA PRO A 39 5.40 -19.41 2.05
C PRO A 39 4.23 -20.31 1.69
N LEU A 40 3.01 -19.79 1.58
CA LEU A 40 1.85 -20.59 1.15
C LEU A 40 2.03 -21.11 -0.27
N TYR A 41 2.53 -20.29 -1.18
CA TYR A 41 2.83 -20.67 -2.55
C TYR A 41 3.96 -21.70 -2.63
N LEU A 42 5.10 -21.40 -2.00
CA LEU A 42 6.31 -22.26 -2.06
C LEU A 42 6.10 -23.65 -1.47
N ASN A 43 5.25 -23.76 -0.44
CA ASN A 43 4.94 -25.03 0.21
C ASN A 43 3.75 -25.78 -0.43
N ASN A 44 3.31 -25.39 -1.62
CA ASN A 44 2.14 -25.97 -2.29
C ASN A 44 0.91 -26.01 -1.36
N GLY A 45 0.67 -24.90 -0.66
CA GLY A 45 -0.45 -24.77 0.26
C GLY A 45 -1.81 -24.81 -0.45
N ASN A 46 -2.88 -24.61 0.32
CA ASN A 46 -4.24 -24.64 -0.21
C ASN A 46 -4.44 -23.59 -1.30
N ALA A 47 -4.79 -24.04 -2.53
CA ALA A 47 -4.96 -23.19 -3.70
C ALA A 47 -6.09 -22.16 -3.52
N ASP A 48 -7.22 -22.56 -2.95
CA ASP A 48 -8.35 -21.63 -2.73
C ASP A 48 -7.97 -20.53 -1.75
N LYS A 49 -7.19 -20.87 -0.71
CA LYS A 49 -6.67 -19.89 0.24
C LYS A 49 -5.70 -18.93 -0.44
N PHE A 50 -4.80 -19.43 -1.28
CA PHE A 50 -3.86 -18.63 -2.05
C PHE A 50 -4.60 -17.65 -2.96
N ASP A 51 -5.54 -18.13 -3.76
CA ASP A 51 -6.33 -17.31 -4.67
C ASP A 51 -7.15 -16.25 -3.93
N GLY A 52 -7.74 -16.60 -2.78
CA GLY A 52 -8.44 -15.66 -1.91
C GLY A 52 -7.52 -14.54 -1.39
N MET A 53 -6.29 -14.87 -1.02
CA MET A 53 -5.31 -13.87 -0.56
C MET A 53 -4.83 -12.96 -1.71
N VAL A 54 -4.63 -13.49 -2.91
CA VAL A 54 -4.30 -12.70 -4.10
C VAL A 54 -5.43 -11.72 -4.42
N GLN A 55 -6.68 -12.18 -4.35
CA GLN A 55 -7.84 -11.30 -4.52
C GLN A 55 -7.91 -10.22 -3.44
N GLN A 56 -7.62 -10.55 -2.19
CA GLN A 56 -7.56 -9.58 -1.08
C GLN A 56 -6.54 -8.46 -1.36
N VAL A 57 -5.35 -8.80 -1.85
CA VAL A 57 -4.34 -7.80 -2.26
C VAL A 57 -4.88 -6.89 -3.37
N SER A 58 -5.57 -7.45 -4.36
CA SER A 58 -6.18 -6.68 -5.45
C SER A 58 -7.29 -5.73 -4.95
N GLU A 59 -8.10 -6.15 -4.00
CA GLU A 59 -9.13 -5.30 -3.39
C GLU A 59 -8.53 -4.17 -2.56
N MET A 60 -7.43 -4.44 -1.85
CA MET A 60 -6.69 -3.44 -1.07
C MET A 60 -6.03 -2.40 -1.98
N GLU A 61 -5.41 -2.82 -3.08
CA GLU A 61 -4.86 -1.91 -4.09
C GLU A 61 -5.93 -0.99 -4.67
N SER A 62 -7.09 -1.54 -5.02
CA SER A 62 -8.21 -0.74 -5.52
C SER A 62 -8.77 0.25 -4.49
N LYS A 63 -8.66 -0.05 -3.19
CA LYS A 63 -8.99 0.92 -2.12
C LYS A 63 -7.94 2.02 -2.02
N ALA A 64 -6.66 1.65 -2.08
CA ALA A 64 -5.56 2.60 -2.06
C ALA A 64 -5.63 3.58 -3.24
N ASP A 65 -5.88 3.09 -4.45
CA ASP A 65 -6.07 3.92 -5.65
C ASP A 65 -7.22 4.94 -5.49
N LYS A 66 -8.32 4.55 -4.85
CA LYS A 66 -9.41 5.49 -4.54
C LYS A 66 -8.99 6.58 -3.56
N ILE A 67 -8.26 6.21 -2.51
CA ILE A 67 -7.76 7.18 -1.52
C ILE A 67 -6.77 8.14 -2.18
N THR A 68 -5.85 7.66 -3.01
CA THR A 68 -4.92 8.51 -3.77
C THR A 68 -5.67 9.56 -4.59
N LYS A 69 -6.70 9.16 -5.33
CA LYS A 69 -7.52 10.07 -6.12
C LYS A 69 -8.28 11.10 -5.28
N GLU A 70 -8.78 10.71 -4.11
CA GLU A 70 -9.44 11.63 -3.19
C GLU A 70 -8.44 12.64 -2.61
N VAL A 71 -7.26 12.19 -2.18
CA VAL A 71 -6.19 13.06 -1.70
C VAL A 71 -5.75 14.04 -2.80
N GLU A 72 -5.52 13.55 -4.02
CA GLU A 72 -5.18 14.40 -5.16
C GLU A 72 -6.24 15.49 -5.37
N ARG A 73 -7.52 15.11 -5.40
CA ARG A 73 -8.62 16.05 -5.55
C ARG A 73 -8.62 17.10 -4.45
N THR A 74 -8.53 16.67 -3.21
CA THR A 74 -8.51 17.58 -2.04
C THR A 74 -7.34 18.56 -2.13
N LEU A 75 -6.16 18.10 -2.49
CA LEU A 75 -4.97 18.95 -2.63
C LEU A 75 -5.08 19.96 -3.79
N TYR A 76 -5.76 19.63 -4.86
CA TYR A 76 -5.97 20.54 -6.00
C TYR A 76 -7.08 21.55 -5.76
N GLU A 77 -8.18 21.15 -5.12
CA GLU A 77 -9.32 22.03 -4.86
C GLU A 77 -9.02 23.04 -3.73
N GLU A 78 -8.16 22.70 -2.82
CA GLU A 78 -7.93 23.43 -1.58
C GLU A 78 -6.51 23.95 -1.52
N THR A 79 -6.32 25.15 -1.97
CA THR A 79 -5.13 26.00 -2.00
C THR A 79 -4.15 25.83 -0.82
N LEU A 80 -3.64 24.62 -0.59
CA LEU A 80 -2.47 24.40 0.25
C LEU A 80 -1.22 24.95 -0.45
N ILE A 81 -0.22 25.28 0.34
CA ILE A 81 1.08 25.78 -0.15
C ILE A 81 1.59 24.86 -1.27
N PRO A 82 1.85 25.36 -2.49
CA PRO A 82 2.16 24.54 -3.66
C PRO A 82 3.31 23.53 -3.44
N ASP A 83 4.33 23.93 -2.68
CA ASP A 83 5.50 23.09 -2.41
C ASP A 83 5.13 21.86 -1.54
N ALA A 84 4.35 22.07 -0.47
CA ALA A 84 3.89 20.99 0.40
C ALA A 84 2.98 20.01 -0.36
N ARG A 85 2.17 20.51 -1.30
CA ARG A 85 1.33 19.68 -2.17
C ARG A 85 2.15 18.70 -3.00
N SER A 86 3.19 19.20 -3.65
CA SER A 86 4.07 18.38 -4.49
C SER A 86 4.74 17.25 -3.70
N ASP A 87 5.18 17.53 -2.48
CA ASP A 87 5.85 16.54 -1.64
C ASP A 87 4.89 15.45 -1.17
N VAL A 88 3.66 15.81 -0.78
CA VAL A 88 2.63 14.84 -0.38
C VAL A 88 2.24 13.95 -1.54
N LEU A 89 2.00 14.52 -2.73
CA LEU A 89 1.66 13.75 -3.92
C LEU A 89 2.77 12.77 -4.31
N ARG A 90 4.02 13.21 -4.30
CA ARG A 90 5.16 12.35 -4.60
C ARG A 90 5.30 11.20 -3.60
N LEU A 91 5.07 11.46 -2.31
CA LEU A 91 5.10 10.41 -1.29
C LEU A 91 4.02 9.37 -1.53
N LEU A 92 2.79 9.82 -1.83
CA LEU A 92 1.68 8.91 -2.14
C LEU A 92 1.93 8.09 -3.41
N GLU A 93 2.45 8.71 -4.48
CA GLU A 93 2.83 8.00 -5.71
C GLU A 93 3.81 6.86 -5.42
N HIS A 94 4.86 7.11 -4.64
CA HIS A 94 5.84 6.06 -4.30
C HIS A 94 5.25 4.97 -3.41
N MET A 95 4.36 5.30 -2.49
CA MET A 95 3.67 4.30 -1.67
C MET A 95 2.69 3.47 -2.50
N ASP A 96 2.01 4.07 -3.46
CA ASP A 96 1.12 3.39 -4.40
C ASP A 96 1.90 2.42 -5.30
N GLU A 97 3.07 2.82 -5.79
CA GLU A 97 3.99 1.93 -6.51
C GLU A 97 4.36 0.68 -5.69
N LEU A 98 4.58 0.81 -4.38
CA LEU A 98 4.88 -0.33 -3.51
C LEU A 98 3.71 -1.31 -3.43
N ILE A 99 2.47 -0.81 -3.30
CA ILE A 99 1.27 -1.66 -3.31
C ILE A 99 1.14 -2.36 -4.66
N GLY A 100 1.35 -1.63 -5.76
CA GLY A 100 1.34 -2.20 -7.11
C GLY A 100 2.40 -3.28 -7.32
N MET A 101 3.60 -3.13 -6.73
CA MET A 101 4.64 -4.16 -6.76
C MET A 101 4.22 -5.43 -6.00
N TYR A 102 3.61 -5.31 -4.83
CA TYR A 102 3.07 -6.47 -4.11
C TYR A 102 2.01 -7.19 -4.93
N GLN A 103 1.05 -6.47 -5.49
CA GLN A 103 0.01 -7.02 -6.34
C GLN A 103 0.60 -7.70 -7.58
N GLY A 104 1.54 -7.04 -8.26
CA GLY A 104 2.22 -7.58 -9.43
C GLY A 104 2.93 -8.91 -9.14
N ASN A 105 3.63 -9.01 -8.02
CA ASN A 105 4.27 -10.25 -7.59
C ASN A 105 3.24 -11.36 -7.28
N CYS A 106 2.13 -11.01 -6.63
CA CYS A 106 1.04 -11.98 -6.42
C CYS A 106 0.49 -12.53 -7.74
N TYR A 107 0.31 -11.68 -8.74
CA TYR A 107 -0.11 -12.11 -10.09
C TYR A 107 0.94 -12.95 -10.80
N HIS A 108 2.23 -12.65 -10.64
CA HIS A 108 3.29 -13.51 -11.16
C HIS A 108 3.19 -14.93 -10.60
N PHE A 109 3.00 -15.09 -9.30
CA PHE A 109 2.78 -16.41 -8.70
C PHE A 109 1.49 -17.07 -9.21
N SER A 110 0.38 -16.33 -9.29
CA SER A 110 -0.92 -16.87 -9.68
C SER A 110 -0.98 -17.29 -11.16
N ILE A 111 -0.42 -16.48 -12.07
CA ILE A 111 -0.54 -16.66 -13.51
C ILE A 111 0.61 -17.49 -14.08
N GLN A 112 1.86 -17.12 -13.73
CA GLN A 112 3.05 -17.78 -14.28
C GLN A 112 3.39 -19.09 -13.58
N LYS A 113 2.95 -19.24 -12.32
CA LYS A 113 3.17 -20.41 -11.48
C LYS A 113 4.63 -20.90 -11.52
N PRO A 114 5.62 -20.02 -11.24
CA PRO A 114 7.02 -20.37 -11.32
C PRO A 114 7.34 -21.51 -10.34
N ASP A 115 8.10 -22.51 -10.81
CA ASP A 115 8.61 -23.57 -9.98
C ASP A 115 9.99 -23.21 -9.45
N PHE A 116 10.09 -23.02 -8.14
CA PHE A 116 11.35 -22.70 -7.48
C PHE A 116 11.99 -23.95 -6.89
N PRO A 117 13.30 -24.18 -7.11
CA PRO A 117 14.01 -25.24 -6.43
C PRO A 117 13.89 -25.10 -4.91
N LYS A 118 13.66 -26.24 -4.22
CA LYS A 118 13.43 -26.25 -2.76
C LYS A 118 14.54 -25.60 -1.95
N GLU A 119 15.77 -25.65 -2.46
CA GLU A 119 16.95 -25.06 -1.84
C GLU A 119 16.87 -23.54 -1.70
N PHE A 120 16.03 -22.85 -2.51
CA PHE A 120 15.82 -21.41 -2.46
C PHE A 120 14.56 -20.97 -1.68
N HIS A 121 13.74 -21.92 -1.20
CA HIS A 121 12.48 -21.57 -0.54
C HIS A 121 12.69 -20.71 0.72
N GLU A 122 13.64 -21.10 1.58
CA GLU A 122 13.94 -20.36 2.81
C GLU A 122 14.48 -18.95 2.51
N ASP A 123 15.34 -18.83 1.51
CA ASP A 123 15.89 -17.55 1.08
C ASP A 123 14.79 -16.62 0.51
N LEU A 124 13.87 -17.15 -0.27
CA LEU A 124 12.75 -16.38 -0.82
C LEU A 124 11.78 -15.93 0.27
N ILE A 125 11.49 -16.76 1.26
CA ILE A 125 10.69 -16.41 2.42
C ILE A 125 11.39 -15.30 3.21
N SER A 126 12.65 -15.48 3.53
CA SER A 126 13.45 -14.48 4.27
C SER A 126 13.56 -13.15 3.53
N LEU A 127 13.72 -13.18 2.20
CA LEU A 127 13.72 -12.00 1.35
C LEU A 127 12.39 -11.26 1.43
N SER A 128 11.27 -11.97 1.30
CA SER A 128 9.94 -11.37 1.37
C SER A 128 9.67 -10.72 2.72
N GLU A 129 10.06 -11.37 3.80
CA GLU A 129 9.96 -10.82 5.16
C GLU A 129 10.82 -9.57 5.34
N THR A 130 12.04 -9.58 4.83
CA THR A 130 12.95 -8.43 4.90
C THR A 130 12.37 -7.22 4.15
N VAL A 131 11.83 -7.44 2.95
CA VAL A 131 11.20 -6.38 2.15
C VAL A 131 10.01 -5.77 2.89
N VAL A 132 9.12 -6.60 3.43
CA VAL A 132 7.93 -6.12 4.18
C VAL A 132 8.36 -5.34 5.42
N ASN A 133 9.31 -5.84 6.19
CA ASN A 133 9.81 -5.15 7.36
C ASN A 133 10.47 -3.81 7.02
N CYS A 134 11.18 -3.71 5.89
CA CYS A 134 11.73 -2.44 5.41
C CYS A 134 10.63 -1.43 5.09
N VAL A 135 9.58 -1.84 4.38
CA VAL A 135 8.45 -0.97 4.05
C VAL A 135 7.72 -0.50 5.31
N GLU A 136 7.48 -1.41 6.27
CA GLU A 136 6.87 -1.05 7.57
C GLU A 136 7.72 -0.03 8.33
N SER A 137 9.04 -0.20 8.39
CA SER A 137 9.92 0.72 9.11
C SER A 137 9.90 2.13 8.52
N VAL A 138 9.78 2.27 7.20
CA VAL A 138 9.65 3.56 6.51
C VAL A 138 8.29 4.19 6.80
N SER A 139 7.21 3.42 6.81
CA SER A 139 5.86 3.89 7.09
C SER A 139 5.74 4.49 8.49
N TYR A 140 6.39 3.90 9.49
CA TYR A 140 6.38 4.40 10.88
C TYR A 140 7.30 5.61 11.13
N THR A 141 8.32 5.84 10.31
CA THR A 141 9.29 6.94 10.53
C THR A 141 8.84 8.27 9.94
N HIS A 142 7.85 8.28 9.05
CA HIS A 142 7.38 9.49 8.35
C HIS A 142 6.00 9.98 8.82
N LEU A 143 5.41 9.36 9.84
CA LEU A 143 4.19 9.76 10.52
C LEU A 143 4.47 10.24 11.94
#